data_7f17e0318109231bb954fae164e2b98a
#
_entry.id   7f17e0318109231bb954fae164e2b98a
#
_cell.length_a   1.000
_cell.length_b   1.000
_cell.length_c   1.000
_cell.angle_alpha   90.00
_cell.angle_beta   90.00
_cell.angle_gamma   90.00
#
_symmetry.space_group_name_H-M   'P 1'
#
loop_
_entity.id
_entity.type
_entity.pdbx_description
1 polymer ?
#
loop_
_entity_poly.entity_id
_entity_poly.type
_entity_poly.pdbx_seq_one_letter_code
_entity_poly.pdbx_strand_id
1 'polypeptide(L)'
;MARANVASDERFLYDRIQTERRTHPMNIGFILFPNVTQLDFTGPLQVLHRMPGAVTHILAKSPDPVPSDCGLSLVPTGTFAGAPGLDMIVVPGGFGVVEALGDAETVDFIRASGASASYVTSVCTGAFLLGAAGLLDGKQATTHWAYTSLLPLVGAAHAPGRWVKDGNTYTGGGVTAGIDFAFGIMADICGQQVAEAIQLAVEYDPAPPTQTGHPSRASGKLMAMMATRYDDPVKAMRAAISG
;
A
#
# COMPACT_ATOMS: atom_id res chain seq x y z
N MET A 1 6.40 33.79 31.50
CA MET A 1 7.03 33.93 30.16
C MET A 1 7.05 32.65 29.30
N ALA A 2 6.73 31.46 29.83
CA ALA A 2 6.74 30.20 29.05
C ALA A 2 5.48 29.90 28.17
N ARG A 3 4.34 30.57 28.41
CA ARG A 3 3.10 30.30 27.65
C ARG A 3 3.00 30.99 26.28
N ALA A 4 3.78 32.05 26.03
CA ALA A 4 3.74 32.78 24.75
C ALA A 4 4.50 32.06 23.61
N ASN A 5 5.52 31.24 23.92
CA ASN A 5 6.29 30.50 22.92
C ASN A 5 5.57 29.25 22.40
N VAL A 6 4.77 28.57 23.24
CA VAL A 6 4.07 27.34 22.85
C VAL A 6 2.99 27.65 21.81
N ALA A 7 2.22 28.71 21.98
CA ALA A 7 1.16 29.09 21.04
C ALA A 7 1.68 29.56 19.67
N SER A 8 2.91 30.11 19.60
CA SER A 8 3.57 30.48 18.35
C SER A 8 4.07 29.24 17.61
N ASP A 9 4.58 28.25 18.33
CA ASP A 9 5.08 27.00 17.76
C ASP A 9 3.94 26.10 17.24
N GLU A 10 2.80 26.05 17.96
CA GLU A 10 1.62 25.30 17.54
C GLU A 10 0.98 25.90 16.27
N ARG A 11 0.87 27.23 16.21
CA ARG A 11 0.35 27.91 15.02
C ARG A 11 1.31 27.78 13.84
N PHE A 12 2.59 27.84 14.09
CA PHE A 12 3.63 27.63 13.08
C PHE A 12 3.61 26.19 12.55
N LEU A 13 3.37 25.19 13.40
CA LEU A 13 3.24 23.79 13.00
C LEU A 13 1.97 23.57 12.17
N TYR A 14 0.83 24.13 12.59
CA TYR A 14 -0.43 24.04 11.84
C TYR A 14 -0.30 24.72 10.46
N ASP A 15 0.27 25.93 10.42
CA ASP A 15 0.53 26.67 9.18
C ASP A 15 1.53 25.92 8.30
N ARG A 16 2.52 25.24 8.87
CA ARG A 16 3.49 24.42 8.16
C ARG A 16 2.83 23.17 7.54
N ILE A 17 1.97 22.50 8.26
CA ILE A 17 1.16 21.37 7.73
C ILE A 17 0.26 21.85 6.57
N GLN A 18 -0.24 23.09 6.64
CA GLN A 18 -1.10 23.68 5.61
C GLN A 18 -0.31 24.36 4.46
N THR A 19 0.89 24.86 4.72
CA THR A 19 1.63 25.76 3.80
C THR A 19 2.92 25.18 3.24
N GLU A 20 3.48 24.09 3.78
CA GLU A 20 4.52 23.32 3.08
C GLU A 20 3.92 22.63 1.84
N ARG A 21 3.32 23.44 0.98
CA ARG A 21 3.08 23.02 -0.40
C ARG A 21 4.47 22.78 -1.00
N ARG A 22 4.78 21.54 -1.30
CA ARG A 22 5.86 21.22 -2.24
C ARG A 22 5.69 22.17 -3.42
N THR A 23 6.77 22.62 -4.01
CA THR A 23 6.74 23.47 -5.21
C THR A 23 5.97 22.83 -6.35
N HIS A 24 5.75 21.48 -6.28
CA HIS A 24 4.90 20.71 -7.17
C HIS A 24 4.02 19.75 -6.37
N PRO A 25 2.75 19.55 -6.78
CA PRO A 25 1.88 18.56 -6.17
C PRO A 25 2.50 17.17 -6.29
N MET A 26 2.30 16.30 -5.28
CA MET A 26 2.66 14.89 -5.33
C MET A 26 1.49 14.07 -5.86
N ASN A 27 1.60 13.58 -7.08
CA ASN A 27 0.59 12.71 -7.68
C ASN A 27 0.75 11.27 -7.18
N ILE A 28 -0.24 10.79 -6.44
CA ILE A 28 -0.27 9.43 -5.87
C ILE A 28 -1.32 8.61 -6.61
N GLY A 29 -0.88 7.61 -7.35
CA GLY A 29 -1.76 6.69 -8.08
C GLY A 29 -2.08 5.43 -7.28
N PHE A 30 -3.34 5.20 -7.01
CA PHE A 30 -3.87 3.97 -6.41
C PHE A 30 -4.44 3.09 -7.51
N ILE A 31 -3.93 1.87 -7.63
CA ILE A 31 -4.27 0.95 -8.73
C ILE A 31 -5.46 0.10 -8.32
N LEU A 32 -6.52 0.08 -9.13
CA LEU A 32 -7.67 -0.78 -8.93
C LEU A 32 -7.77 -1.86 -10.00
N PHE A 33 -8.16 -3.03 -9.57
CA PHE A 33 -8.51 -4.19 -10.39
C PHE A 33 -9.62 -5.00 -9.69
N PRO A 34 -10.39 -5.82 -10.42
CA PRO A 34 -11.48 -6.61 -9.82
C PRO A 34 -11.01 -7.51 -8.68
N ASN A 35 -11.85 -7.70 -7.66
CA ASN A 35 -11.56 -8.47 -6.45
C ASN A 35 -10.34 -7.97 -5.64
N VAL A 36 -10.05 -6.67 -5.71
CA VAL A 36 -9.11 -6.00 -4.83
C VAL A 36 -9.60 -6.09 -3.38
N THR A 37 -8.70 -6.32 -2.43
CA THR A 37 -9.03 -6.15 -1.01
C THR A 37 -9.14 -4.66 -0.72
N GLN A 38 -10.38 -4.18 -0.50
CA GLN A 38 -10.64 -2.74 -0.46
C GLN A 38 -9.83 -2.01 0.63
N LEU A 39 -9.56 -2.64 1.79
CA LEU A 39 -8.82 -1.98 2.87
C LEU A 39 -7.33 -1.84 2.54
N ASP A 40 -6.76 -2.70 1.68
CA ASP A 40 -5.40 -2.55 1.15
C ASP A 40 -5.24 -1.23 0.37
N PHE A 41 -6.33 -0.75 -0.20
CA PHE A 41 -6.43 0.49 -0.93
C PHE A 41 -6.92 1.64 -0.04
N THR A 42 -8.09 1.49 0.63
CA THR A 42 -8.71 2.59 1.37
C THR A 42 -7.96 2.96 2.64
N GLY A 43 -7.27 2.00 3.27
CA GLY A 43 -6.42 2.26 4.45
C GLY A 43 -5.31 3.27 4.16
N PRO A 44 -4.37 2.97 3.26
CA PRO A 44 -3.34 3.93 2.89
C PRO A 44 -3.89 5.18 2.20
N LEU A 45 -4.98 5.11 1.43
CA LEU A 45 -5.61 6.28 0.83
C LEU A 45 -6.04 7.27 1.91
N GLN A 46 -6.68 6.79 2.99
CA GLN A 46 -7.17 7.62 4.08
C GLN A 46 -6.04 8.41 4.77
N VAL A 47 -4.83 7.87 4.79
CA VAL A 47 -3.64 8.50 5.39
C VAL A 47 -2.93 9.38 4.37
N LEU A 48 -2.56 8.83 3.20
CA LEU A 48 -1.73 9.52 2.21
C LEU A 48 -2.45 10.70 1.53
N HIS A 49 -3.78 10.65 1.42
CA HIS A 49 -4.58 11.80 0.93
C HIS A 49 -4.41 13.05 1.81
N ARG A 50 -4.04 12.90 3.07
CA ARG A 50 -3.78 14.00 4.01
C ARG A 50 -2.35 14.52 3.96
N MET A 51 -1.49 13.90 3.19
CA MET A 51 -0.12 14.36 3.02
C MET A 51 -0.11 15.76 2.40
N PRO A 52 0.64 16.72 2.94
CA PRO A 52 0.74 18.06 2.36
C PRO A 52 1.15 18.04 0.89
N GLY A 53 0.33 18.64 0.04
CA GLY A 53 0.55 18.68 -1.40
C GLY A 53 0.19 17.40 -2.17
N ALA A 54 -0.38 16.38 -1.54
CA ALA A 54 -0.82 15.17 -2.23
C ALA A 54 -2.05 15.42 -3.11
N VAL A 55 -2.00 14.85 -4.31
CA VAL A 55 -3.14 14.71 -5.23
C VAL A 55 -3.31 13.22 -5.49
N THR A 56 -4.40 12.65 -5.02
CA THR A 56 -4.67 11.20 -5.12
C THR A 56 -5.51 10.89 -6.36
N HIS A 57 -5.07 9.89 -7.10
CA HIS A 57 -5.72 9.37 -8.30
C HIS A 57 -6.09 7.91 -8.07
N ILE A 58 -7.35 7.57 -8.22
CA ILE A 58 -7.85 6.20 -8.16
C ILE A 58 -7.97 5.72 -9.60
N LEU A 59 -7.10 4.81 -10.00
CA LEU A 59 -6.88 4.46 -11.40
C LEU A 59 -7.25 3.01 -11.70
N ALA A 60 -8.01 2.80 -12.76
CA ALA A 60 -8.37 1.49 -13.30
C ALA A 60 -8.26 1.48 -14.83
N LYS A 61 -8.46 0.32 -15.47
CA LYS A 61 -8.47 0.20 -16.94
C LYS A 61 -9.58 1.00 -17.59
N SER A 62 -10.77 0.98 -16.97
CA SER A 62 -11.95 1.70 -17.45
C SER A 62 -12.52 2.60 -16.35
N PRO A 63 -13.41 3.55 -16.69
CA PRO A 63 -14.11 4.38 -15.70
C PRO A 63 -15.23 3.62 -14.96
N ASP A 64 -15.49 2.37 -15.31
CA ASP A 64 -16.55 1.58 -14.73
C ASP A 64 -16.24 1.22 -13.26
N PRO A 65 -17.26 1.05 -12.41
CA PRO A 65 -17.07 0.62 -11.04
C PRO A 65 -16.37 -0.74 -10.93
N VAL A 66 -15.35 -0.82 -10.09
CA VAL A 66 -14.53 -2.02 -9.86
C VAL A 66 -15.05 -2.76 -8.62
N PRO A 67 -15.46 -4.04 -8.72
CA PRO A 67 -15.90 -4.82 -7.57
C PRO A 67 -14.72 -5.17 -6.66
N SER A 68 -14.90 -4.99 -5.34
CA SER A 68 -13.95 -5.45 -4.32
C SER A 68 -14.30 -6.86 -3.81
N ASP A 69 -13.38 -7.45 -3.05
CA ASP A 69 -13.55 -8.76 -2.42
C ASP A 69 -14.61 -8.83 -1.32
N CYS A 70 -15.05 -7.66 -0.81
CA CYS A 70 -16.06 -7.56 0.27
C CYS A 70 -17.41 -7.00 -0.20
N GLY A 71 -17.67 -6.92 -1.51
CA GLY A 71 -18.94 -6.48 -2.07
C GLY A 71 -19.09 -4.97 -2.24
N LEU A 72 -18.07 -4.18 -1.92
CA LEU A 72 -18.07 -2.75 -2.26
C LEU A 72 -17.74 -2.57 -3.73
N SER A 73 -18.42 -1.62 -4.38
CA SER A 73 -18.12 -1.18 -5.73
C SER A 73 -17.31 0.13 -5.64
N LEU A 74 -16.10 0.11 -6.17
CA LEU A 74 -15.15 1.22 -6.12
C LEU A 74 -15.16 1.97 -7.45
N VAL A 75 -15.42 3.27 -7.40
CA VAL A 75 -15.47 4.10 -8.61
C VAL A 75 -14.10 4.75 -8.83
N PRO A 76 -13.40 4.47 -9.96
CA PRO A 76 -12.16 5.15 -10.29
C PRO A 76 -12.35 6.65 -10.51
N THR A 77 -11.33 7.45 -10.22
CA THR A 77 -11.31 8.89 -10.57
C THR A 77 -10.66 9.15 -11.92
N GLY A 78 -10.02 8.13 -12.51
CA GLY A 78 -9.39 8.19 -13.81
C GLY A 78 -9.04 6.79 -14.34
N THR A 79 -8.56 6.75 -15.58
CA THR A 79 -8.13 5.51 -16.22
C THR A 79 -6.62 5.46 -16.34
N PHE A 80 -6.05 4.27 -16.59
CA PHE A 80 -4.62 4.09 -16.86
C PHE A 80 -4.17 4.98 -18.03
N ALA A 81 -4.95 5.00 -19.11
CA ALA A 81 -4.63 5.80 -20.30
C ALA A 81 -4.66 7.31 -20.05
N GLY A 82 -5.46 7.78 -19.10
CA GLY A 82 -5.60 9.20 -18.75
C GLY A 82 -4.82 9.61 -17.49
N ALA A 83 -3.99 8.72 -16.94
CA ALA A 83 -3.25 9.00 -15.72
C ALA A 83 -2.19 10.09 -15.94
N PRO A 84 -2.03 11.03 -14.99
CA PRO A 84 -0.90 11.96 -15.01
C PRO A 84 0.41 11.23 -14.72
N GLY A 85 1.55 11.91 -14.85
CA GLY A 85 2.81 11.42 -14.29
C GLY A 85 2.67 11.24 -12.78
N LEU A 86 3.00 10.03 -12.29
CA LEU A 86 2.85 9.66 -10.88
C LEU A 86 4.19 9.76 -10.15
N ASP A 87 4.18 10.43 -9.00
CA ASP A 87 5.32 10.48 -8.08
C ASP A 87 5.34 9.25 -7.15
N MET A 88 4.19 8.66 -6.91
CA MET A 88 4.03 7.45 -6.10
C MET A 88 2.96 6.55 -6.73
N ILE A 89 3.24 5.24 -6.77
CA ILE A 89 2.23 4.22 -7.05
C ILE A 89 1.94 3.41 -5.79
N VAL A 90 0.66 3.12 -5.55
CA VAL A 90 0.20 2.25 -4.46
C VAL A 90 -0.57 1.08 -5.08
N VAL A 91 0.03 -0.10 -5.01
CA VAL A 91 -0.53 -1.33 -5.58
C VAL A 91 -1.12 -2.18 -4.46
N PRO A 92 -2.44 -2.22 -4.30
CA PRO A 92 -3.11 -3.05 -3.30
C PRO A 92 -3.03 -4.54 -3.66
N GLY A 93 -3.35 -5.39 -2.69
CA GLY A 93 -3.52 -6.81 -2.90
C GLY A 93 -4.99 -7.24 -3.01
N GLY A 94 -5.22 -8.51 -2.81
CA GLY A 94 -6.52 -9.17 -2.90
C GLY A 94 -6.43 -10.46 -3.69
N PHE A 95 -7.50 -11.23 -3.68
CA PHE A 95 -7.57 -12.46 -4.48
C PHE A 95 -7.55 -12.17 -5.99
N GLY A 96 -7.98 -10.98 -6.41
CA GLY A 96 -7.91 -10.54 -7.80
C GLY A 96 -6.50 -10.36 -8.38
N VAL A 97 -5.46 -10.38 -7.54
CA VAL A 97 -4.06 -10.29 -8.02
C VAL A 97 -3.72 -11.44 -8.96
N VAL A 98 -4.28 -12.64 -8.74
CA VAL A 98 -4.06 -13.82 -9.62
C VAL A 98 -4.51 -13.53 -11.05
N GLU A 99 -5.68 -12.92 -11.21
CA GLU A 99 -6.21 -12.53 -12.53
C GLU A 99 -5.45 -11.32 -13.10
N ALA A 100 -5.13 -10.34 -12.25
CA ALA A 100 -4.40 -9.13 -12.65
C ALA A 100 -2.98 -9.41 -13.12
N LEU A 101 -2.32 -10.47 -12.65
CA LEU A 101 -1.02 -10.95 -13.16
C LEU A 101 -1.08 -11.37 -14.63
N GLY A 102 -2.21 -11.93 -15.08
CA GLY A 102 -2.47 -12.29 -16.48
C GLY A 102 -2.94 -11.10 -17.35
N ASP A 103 -3.21 -9.94 -16.76
CA ASP A 103 -3.66 -8.75 -17.47
C ASP A 103 -2.48 -7.85 -17.83
N ALA A 104 -2.01 -8.00 -19.07
CA ALA A 104 -0.84 -7.24 -19.58
C ALA A 104 -1.01 -5.72 -19.44
N GLU A 105 -2.22 -5.17 -19.62
CA GLU A 105 -2.45 -3.73 -19.52
C GLU A 105 -2.21 -3.24 -18.10
N THR A 106 -2.70 -3.96 -17.09
CA THR A 106 -2.47 -3.63 -15.68
C THR A 106 -1.00 -3.74 -15.31
N VAL A 107 -0.32 -4.82 -15.70
CA VAL A 107 1.10 -5.03 -15.38
C VAL A 107 1.98 -4.00 -16.09
N ASP A 108 1.70 -3.69 -17.37
CA ASP A 108 2.46 -2.70 -18.16
C ASP A 108 2.27 -1.28 -17.61
N PHE A 109 1.04 -0.93 -17.16
CA PHE A 109 0.80 0.35 -16.50
C PHE A 109 1.60 0.47 -15.20
N ILE A 110 1.61 -0.57 -14.36
CA ILE A 110 2.39 -0.60 -13.11
C ILE A 110 3.88 -0.48 -13.42
N ARG A 111 4.38 -1.20 -14.44
CA ARG A 111 5.79 -1.15 -14.88
C ARG A 111 6.18 0.26 -15.32
N ALA A 112 5.42 0.85 -16.23
CA ALA A 112 5.72 2.17 -16.79
C ALA A 112 5.65 3.26 -15.70
N SER A 113 4.61 3.25 -14.88
CA SER A 113 4.45 4.22 -13.79
C SER A 113 5.51 4.04 -12.71
N GLY A 114 5.82 2.80 -12.31
CA GLY A 114 6.83 2.51 -11.29
C GLY A 114 8.25 2.84 -11.72
N ALA A 115 8.57 2.71 -13.01
CA ALA A 115 9.88 3.06 -13.55
C ALA A 115 10.18 4.57 -13.44
N SER A 116 9.17 5.42 -13.47
CA SER A 116 9.28 6.87 -13.38
C SER A 116 8.97 7.45 -12.00
N ALA A 117 8.26 6.71 -11.15
CA ALA A 117 7.85 7.15 -9.84
C ALA A 117 9.02 7.27 -8.85
N SER A 118 8.98 8.30 -8.02
CA SER A 118 9.91 8.45 -6.89
C SER A 118 9.68 7.41 -5.80
N TYR A 119 8.46 6.88 -5.68
CA TYR A 119 8.07 5.90 -4.66
C TYR A 119 7.24 4.78 -5.28
N VAL A 120 7.72 3.55 -5.12
CA VAL A 120 7.05 2.32 -5.59
C VAL A 120 6.53 1.58 -4.38
N THR A 121 5.20 1.40 -4.29
CA THR A 121 4.64 0.86 -3.06
C THR A 121 3.58 -0.21 -3.31
N SER A 122 3.50 -1.17 -2.39
CA SER A 122 2.45 -2.20 -2.41
C SER A 122 1.98 -2.58 -1.01
N VAL A 123 0.78 -3.10 -0.94
CA VAL A 123 0.21 -3.72 0.27
C VAL A 123 -0.18 -5.16 -0.06
N CYS A 124 0.02 -6.07 0.90
CA CYS A 124 -0.44 -7.45 0.81
C CYS A 124 0.12 -8.16 -0.44
N THR A 125 -0.72 -8.87 -1.19
CA THR A 125 -0.34 -9.56 -2.43
C THR A 125 -0.06 -8.62 -3.62
N GLY A 126 -0.27 -7.32 -3.48
CA GLY A 126 0.15 -6.33 -4.49
C GLY A 126 1.65 -6.35 -4.81
N ALA A 127 2.47 -6.87 -3.89
CA ALA A 127 3.89 -7.12 -4.12
C ALA A 127 4.15 -8.00 -5.35
N PHE A 128 3.27 -8.95 -5.67
CA PHE A 128 3.44 -9.81 -6.84
C PHE A 128 3.19 -9.09 -8.16
N LEU A 129 2.30 -8.09 -8.18
CA LEU A 129 2.14 -7.22 -9.35
C LEU A 129 3.37 -6.31 -9.55
N LEU A 130 3.97 -5.79 -8.47
CA LEU A 130 5.26 -5.09 -8.56
C LEU A 130 6.35 -6.01 -9.09
N GLY A 131 6.38 -7.28 -8.63
CA GLY A 131 7.33 -8.27 -9.12
C GLY A 131 7.17 -8.60 -10.60
N ALA A 132 5.93 -8.85 -11.07
CA ALA A 132 5.63 -9.07 -12.49
C ALA A 132 5.97 -7.85 -13.37
N ALA A 133 5.90 -6.64 -12.79
CA ALA A 133 6.35 -5.42 -13.43
C ALA A 133 7.89 -5.26 -13.43
N GLY A 134 8.66 -6.15 -12.78
CA GLY A 134 10.14 -6.07 -12.67
C GLY A 134 10.62 -5.04 -11.63
N LEU A 135 9.74 -4.55 -10.75
CA LEU A 135 10.05 -3.48 -9.81
C LEU A 135 10.58 -3.98 -8.46
N LEU A 136 10.59 -5.30 -8.24
CA LEU A 136 11.10 -5.92 -7.00
C LEU A 136 12.40 -6.70 -7.20
N ASP A 137 12.98 -6.71 -8.39
CA ASP A 137 14.18 -7.48 -8.69
C ASP A 137 15.35 -7.05 -7.80
N GLY A 138 15.92 -8.00 -7.06
CA GLY A 138 17.00 -7.77 -6.10
C GLY A 138 16.60 -7.01 -4.83
N LYS A 139 15.31 -6.71 -4.61
CA LYS A 139 14.82 -5.96 -3.46
C LYS A 139 14.51 -6.84 -2.25
N GLN A 140 14.66 -6.25 -1.08
CA GLN A 140 14.02 -6.78 0.13
C GLN A 140 12.56 -6.33 0.17
N ALA A 141 11.65 -7.28 0.42
CA ALA A 141 10.22 -7.02 0.41
C ALA A 141 9.45 -7.85 1.44
N THR A 142 8.26 -7.39 1.78
CA THR A 142 7.27 -8.20 2.50
C THR A 142 5.96 -8.26 1.72
N THR A 143 5.09 -9.15 2.13
CA THR A 143 3.75 -9.35 1.57
C THR A 143 2.84 -9.93 2.65
N HIS A 144 1.61 -10.28 2.33
CA HIS A 144 0.75 -11.01 3.26
C HIS A 144 1.44 -12.30 3.73
N TRP A 145 1.40 -12.58 5.02
CA TRP A 145 2.17 -13.64 5.70
C TRP A 145 2.05 -15.02 5.03
N ALA A 146 0.89 -15.36 4.45
CA ALA A 146 0.66 -16.66 3.81
C ALA A 146 1.42 -16.81 2.48
N TYR A 147 1.89 -15.73 1.88
CA TYR A 147 2.50 -15.72 0.55
C TYR A 147 4.00 -15.37 0.57
N THR A 148 4.60 -15.14 1.74
CA THR A 148 6.01 -14.69 1.84
C THR A 148 7.00 -15.64 1.15
N SER A 149 6.71 -16.95 1.14
CA SER A 149 7.53 -17.96 0.47
C SER A 149 7.52 -17.86 -1.07
N LEU A 150 6.65 -17.03 -1.66
CA LEU A 150 6.58 -16.81 -3.10
C LEU A 150 7.38 -15.59 -3.56
N LEU A 151 7.83 -14.70 -2.67
CA LEU A 151 8.62 -13.51 -3.05
C LEU A 151 9.87 -13.83 -3.88
N PRO A 152 10.62 -14.91 -3.63
CA PRO A 152 11.76 -15.28 -4.47
C PRO A 152 11.39 -15.57 -5.93
N LEU A 153 10.15 -15.98 -6.23
CA LEU A 153 9.70 -16.23 -7.61
C LEU A 153 9.55 -14.94 -8.43
N VAL A 154 9.48 -13.79 -7.77
CA VAL A 154 9.41 -12.46 -8.38
C VAL A 154 10.66 -11.63 -8.13
N GLY A 155 11.80 -12.27 -7.90
CA GLY A 155 13.09 -11.64 -7.75
C GLY A 155 13.35 -10.95 -6.40
N ALA A 156 12.43 -11.03 -5.44
CA ALA A 156 12.53 -10.36 -4.15
C ALA A 156 12.97 -11.29 -3.02
N ALA A 157 13.77 -10.78 -2.07
CA ALA A 157 14.07 -11.45 -0.82
C ALA A 157 13.06 -11.05 0.26
N HIS A 158 12.48 -12.05 0.95
CA HIS A 158 11.59 -11.76 2.09
C HIS A 158 12.35 -11.15 3.25
N ALA A 159 11.95 -9.95 3.66
CA ALA A 159 12.39 -9.34 4.91
C ALA A 159 11.23 -9.34 5.93
N PRO A 160 11.48 -9.76 7.19
CA PRO A 160 10.44 -9.75 8.21
C PRO A 160 10.10 -8.32 8.62
N GLY A 161 8.81 -8.05 8.78
CA GLY A 161 8.33 -6.73 9.19
C GLY A 161 6.87 -6.53 8.85
N ARG A 162 6.24 -5.58 9.53
CA ARG A 162 4.88 -5.18 9.19
C ARG A 162 4.85 -4.42 7.87
N TRP A 163 5.90 -3.69 7.59
CA TRP A 163 6.25 -3.13 6.29
C TRP A 163 7.78 -3.08 6.16
N VAL A 164 8.27 -3.02 4.93
CA VAL A 164 9.69 -3.03 4.58
C VAL A 164 9.97 -1.91 3.58
N LYS A 165 11.07 -1.19 3.80
CA LYS A 165 11.62 -0.19 2.89
C LYS A 165 12.93 -0.68 2.32
N ASP A 166 13.07 -0.63 1.01
CA ASP A 166 14.33 -0.85 0.29
C ASP A 166 14.51 0.22 -0.81
N GLY A 167 15.34 1.20 -0.52
CA GLY A 167 15.50 2.39 -1.37
C GLY A 167 14.20 3.18 -1.46
N ASN A 168 13.67 3.28 -2.67
CA ASN A 168 12.40 3.94 -2.98
C ASN A 168 11.19 3.00 -2.95
N THR A 169 11.40 1.74 -2.63
CA THR A 169 10.36 0.70 -2.62
C THR A 169 9.88 0.45 -1.21
N TYR A 170 8.57 0.48 -1.01
CA TYR A 170 7.91 0.20 0.27
C TYR A 170 6.88 -0.89 0.07
N THR A 171 6.98 -1.98 0.83
CA THR A 171 6.03 -3.08 0.78
C THR A 171 5.39 -3.30 2.15
N GLY A 172 4.07 -3.32 2.20
CA GLY A 172 3.28 -3.61 3.39
C GLY A 172 2.89 -5.09 3.46
N GLY A 173 2.79 -5.62 4.67
CA GLY A 173 2.25 -6.95 4.93
C GLY A 173 0.74 -7.05 4.66
N GLY A 174 0.03 -7.91 5.37
CA GLY A 174 -1.41 -8.12 5.14
C GLY A 174 -2.27 -6.93 5.54
N VAL A 175 -3.25 -6.69 4.79
CA VAL A 175 -4.39 -5.76 4.85
C VAL A 175 -4.16 -4.49 5.68
N THR A 176 -4.27 -4.58 7.01
CA THR A 176 -4.15 -3.42 7.91
C THR A 176 -2.74 -2.83 7.99
N ALA A 177 -1.72 -3.55 7.51
CA ALA A 177 -0.35 -3.03 7.42
C ALA A 177 -0.24 -1.82 6.47
N GLY A 178 -1.19 -1.68 5.54
CA GLY A 178 -1.28 -0.52 4.65
C GLY A 178 -1.47 0.81 5.38
N ILE A 179 -2.07 0.81 6.57
CA ILE A 179 -2.21 2.02 7.39
C ILE A 179 -0.86 2.38 8.01
N ASP A 180 -0.19 1.41 8.66
CA ASP A 180 1.11 1.64 9.30
C ASP A 180 2.18 2.07 8.29
N PHE A 181 2.20 1.40 7.13
CA PHE A 181 3.15 1.72 6.06
C PHE A 181 2.93 3.14 5.51
N ALA A 182 1.67 3.59 5.41
CA ALA A 182 1.36 4.93 4.95
C ALA A 182 1.87 6.02 5.93
N PHE A 183 1.79 5.77 7.23
CA PHE A 183 2.42 6.64 8.24
C PHE A 183 3.94 6.60 8.14
N GLY A 184 4.55 5.43 7.90
CA GLY A 184 5.98 5.31 7.67
C GLY A 184 6.45 6.13 6.46
N ILE A 185 5.76 6.02 5.32
CA ILE A 185 6.03 6.84 4.12
C ILE A 185 5.87 8.33 4.43
N MET A 186 4.80 8.72 5.13
CA MET A 186 4.55 10.11 5.48
C MET A 186 5.66 10.67 6.37
N ALA A 187 6.12 9.90 7.36
CA ALA A 187 7.22 10.31 8.23
C ALA A 187 8.54 10.51 7.44
N ASP A 188 8.81 9.63 6.48
CA ASP A 188 9.99 9.72 5.62
C ASP A 188 9.95 10.93 4.66
N ILE A 189 8.77 11.27 4.14
CA ILE A 189 8.60 12.32 3.13
C ILE A 189 8.36 13.70 3.75
N CYS A 190 7.51 13.76 4.77
CA CYS A 190 7.04 15.02 5.37
C CYS A 190 7.61 15.27 6.77
N GLY A 191 8.29 14.26 7.34
CA GLY A 191 8.83 14.32 8.69
C GLY A 191 7.87 13.78 9.76
N GLN A 192 8.46 13.38 10.87
CA GLN A 192 7.80 12.70 11.98
C GLN A 192 6.61 13.50 12.54
N GLN A 193 6.76 14.81 12.72
CA GLN A 193 5.72 15.68 13.30
C GLN A 193 4.45 15.73 12.44
N VAL A 194 4.58 15.74 11.11
CA VAL A 194 3.43 15.71 10.20
C VAL A 194 2.71 14.36 10.31
N ALA A 195 3.47 13.26 10.34
CA ALA A 195 2.90 11.94 10.49
C ALA A 195 2.13 11.80 11.82
N GLU A 196 2.70 12.27 12.94
CA GLU A 196 2.07 12.27 14.27
C GLU A 196 0.79 13.12 14.30
N ALA A 197 0.81 14.30 13.71
CA ALA A 197 -0.35 15.18 13.64
C ALA A 197 -1.51 14.52 12.86
N ILE A 198 -1.20 13.84 11.77
CA ILE A 198 -2.21 13.15 10.95
C ILE A 198 -2.68 11.87 11.64
N GLN A 199 -1.79 11.14 12.32
CA GLN A 199 -2.17 9.98 13.14
C GLN A 199 -3.18 10.37 14.21
N LEU A 200 -2.92 11.46 14.94
CA LEU A 200 -3.85 11.99 15.93
C LEU A 200 -5.17 12.46 15.29
N ALA A 201 -5.11 13.12 14.12
CA ALA A 201 -6.30 13.63 13.44
C ALA A 201 -7.24 12.52 12.94
N VAL A 202 -6.71 11.32 12.64
CA VAL A 202 -7.52 10.16 12.24
C VAL A 202 -7.74 9.19 13.42
N GLU A 203 -7.25 9.54 14.62
CA GLU A 203 -7.38 8.73 15.85
C GLU A 203 -6.90 7.27 15.61
N TYR A 204 -5.75 7.11 14.93
CA TYR A 204 -5.19 5.78 14.71
C TYR A 204 -4.50 5.28 15.98
N ASP A 205 -5.28 4.69 16.87
CA ASP A 205 -4.88 4.09 18.16
C ASP A 205 -5.44 2.65 18.25
N PRO A 206 -4.88 1.67 17.51
CA PRO A 206 -5.46 0.35 17.39
C PRO A 206 -5.42 -0.45 18.70
N ALA A 207 -6.58 -0.85 19.20
CA ALA A 207 -6.75 -1.63 20.42
C ALA A 207 -7.62 -2.89 20.18
N PRO A 208 -7.15 -3.86 19.37
CA PRO A 208 -7.95 -5.04 19.05
C PRO A 208 -8.18 -5.92 20.29
N PRO A 209 -9.38 -6.51 20.45
CA PRO A 209 -9.71 -7.34 21.59
C PRO A 209 -8.96 -8.68 21.63
N THR A 210 -8.30 -9.05 20.51
CA THR A 210 -7.49 -10.27 20.38
C THR A 210 -6.07 -9.93 19.95
N GLN A 211 -5.10 -10.84 20.23
CA GLN A 211 -3.68 -10.58 19.97
C GLN A 211 -3.09 -11.44 18.83
N THR A 212 -3.93 -12.15 18.07
CA THR A 212 -3.50 -13.11 17.04
C THR A 212 -3.33 -12.51 15.64
N GLY A 213 -3.12 -11.21 15.53
CA GLY A 213 -2.93 -10.52 14.23
C GLY A 213 -1.59 -10.81 13.53
N HIS A 214 -0.75 -11.71 14.07
CA HIS A 214 0.49 -12.15 13.42
C HIS A 214 0.71 -13.64 13.67
N PRO A 215 1.26 -14.41 12.69
CA PRO A 215 1.48 -15.85 12.82
C PRO A 215 2.25 -16.28 14.10
N SER A 216 3.25 -15.50 14.49
CA SER A 216 4.06 -15.79 15.70
C SER A 216 3.26 -15.72 17.02
N ARG A 217 2.07 -15.15 16.99
CA ARG A 217 1.17 -15.02 18.15
C ARG A 217 -0.04 -15.95 18.07
N ALA A 218 -0.20 -16.67 16.97
CA ALA A 218 -1.28 -17.60 16.76
C ALA A 218 -0.96 -18.98 17.34
N SER A 219 -1.98 -19.69 17.87
CA SER A 219 -1.80 -21.07 18.30
C SER A 219 -1.53 -22.01 17.10
N GLY A 220 -0.85 -23.14 17.33
CA GLY A 220 -0.61 -24.12 16.28
C GLY A 220 -1.91 -24.63 15.62
N LYS A 221 -3.00 -24.78 16.40
CA LYS A 221 -4.32 -25.16 15.84
C LYS A 221 -4.88 -24.10 14.89
N LEU A 222 -4.77 -22.84 15.27
CA LEU A 222 -5.20 -21.72 14.42
C LEU A 222 -4.35 -21.65 13.15
N MET A 223 -3.03 -21.79 13.28
CA MET A 223 -2.13 -21.79 12.12
C MET A 223 -2.43 -22.94 11.15
N ALA A 224 -2.70 -24.15 11.64
CA ALA A 224 -3.06 -25.29 10.79
C ALA A 224 -4.37 -25.02 10.03
N MET A 225 -5.38 -24.47 10.69
CA MET A 225 -6.65 -24.11 10.06
C MET A 225 -6.44 -23.03 8.97
N MET A 226 -5.63 -22.01 9.26
CA MET A 226 -5.35 -20.94 8.30
C MET A 226 -4.47 -21.43 7.14
N ALA A 227 -3.53 -22.34 7.36
CA ALA A 227 -2.76 -22.97 6.30
C ALA A 227 -3.67 -23.71 5.30
N THR A 228 -4.65 -24.46 5.78
CA THR A 228 -5.67 -25.12 4.92
C THR A 228 -6.47 -24.09 4.12
N ARG A 229 -6.86 -22.96 4.76
CA ARG A 229 -7.63 -21.90 4.07
C ARG A 229 -6.83 -21.25 2.92
N TYR A 230 -5.52 -21.08 3.09
CA TYR A 230 -4.65 -20.41 2.11
C TYR A 230 -3.97 -21.36 1.12
N ASP A 231 -4.13 -22.69 1.24
CA ASP A 231 -3.46 -23.67 0.38
C ASP A 231 -3.77 -23.44 -1.11
N ASP A 232 -5.05 -23.44 -1.48
CA ASP A 232 -5.46 -23.20 -2.87
C ASP A 232 -5.14 -21.78 -3.38
N PRO A 233 -5.39 -20.70 -2.64
CA PRO A 233 -4.96 -19.36 -3.03
C PRO A 233 -3.45 -19.22 -3.25
N VAL A 234 -2.61 -19.84 -2.42
CA VAL A 234 -1.15 -19.83 -2.59
C VAL A 234 -0.72 -20.63 -3.83
N LYS A 235 -1.35 -21.79 -4.09
CA LYS A 235 -1.09 -22.55 -5.32
C LYS A 235 -1.47 -21.77 -6.57
N ALA A 236 -2.66 -21.12 -6.56
CA ALA A 236 -3.11 -20.28 -7.67
C ALA A 236 -2.14 -19.13 -7.94
N MET A 237 -1.72 -18.43 -6.88
CA MET A 237 -0.73 -17.34 -6.98
C MET A 237 0.60 -17.84 -7.56
N ARG A 238 1.10 -18.98 -7.05
CA ARG A 238 2.33 -19.60 -7.58
C ARG A 238 2.22 -19.91 -9.07
N ALA A 239 1.11 -20.50 -9.50
CA ALA A 239 0.88 -20.82 -10.91
C ALA A 239 0.86 -19.55 -11.78
N ALA A 240 0.16 -18.49 -11.33
CA ALA A 240 0.09 -17.22 -12.05
C ALA A 240 1.43 -16.49 -12.17
N ILE A 241 2.34 -16.64 -11.19
CA ILE A 241 3.69 -16.05 -11.26
C ILE A 241 4.60 -16.84 -12.22
N SER A 242 4.37 -18.16 -12.36
CA SER A 242 5.28 -19.05 -13.11
C SER A 242 4.89 -19.26 -14.58
N GLY A 243 3.71 -18.81 -15.00
CA GLY A 243 3.21 -18.91 -16.38
C GLY A 243 3.45 -17.67 -17.16
#